data_b93cebea598266fb600af8d4cb869e99
#
_entry.id   b93cebea598266fb600af8d4cb869e99
#
_cell.length_a   1.000
_cell.length_b   1.000
_cell.length_c   1.000
_cell.angle_alpha   90.00
_cell.angle_beta   90.00
_cell.angle_gamma   90.00
#
_symmetry.space_group_name_H-M   'P 1'
#
loop_
_entity.id
_entity.type
_entity.pdbx_description
1 polymer ?
#
loop_
_entity_poly.entity_id
_entity_poly.type
_entity_poly.pdbx_seq_one_letter_code
_entity_poly.pdbx_strand_id
1 'polypeptide(L)'
;RYGKKGPKKPRELYYCSHLDRCVYQRYAFLLNYQYNIWACENNIDDVAIAYRDNLGKNNIDFAKDAFDAIRSFPQCFILVGDFTNFFDNLEHQYLKKMMCEVLGVERLPQDYFSVFKNITRFSSWGWKDIVKAAGENIEERGVRKKINSKDTVLTKEQFQKSKKDIKKNVSGVGVPQGSPISAVLSNIYMIKFDKDIKRYVTSKGGIYMRYSDDFIIVLPYERDAEIADFTSYIFSYVESMKGLIDLQKEKTSCYTYKDEVIYEGDQPSSINYLGFLFDGKNIRIRPRAITKYYYRMRRKAHIIGRSNWTSTKGKH
;
A
#
# COMPACT_ATOMS: atom_id res chain seq x y z
N ARG A 1 18.80 -24.85 -7.90
CA ARG A 1 17.60 -25.36 -7.20
C ARG A 1 16.82 -24.16 -6.70
N TYR A 2 15.71 -23.81 -7.34
CA TYR A 2 14.79 -22.80 -6.83
C TYR A 2 14.10 -23.38 -5.59
N GLY A 3 14.39 -22.84 -4.41
CA GLY A 3 13.73 -23.23 -3.18
C GLY A 3 12.22 -23.04 -3.28
N LYS A 4 11.45 -24.06 -2.90
CA LYS A 4 9.99 -23.97 -2.77
C LYS A 4 9.68 -22.90 -1.72
N LYS A 5 9.27 -21.71 -2.15
CA LYS A 5 8.69 -20.72 -1.20
C LYS A 5 7.40 -21.31 -0.66
N GLY A 6 7.25 -21.32 0.65
CA GLY A 6 6.01 -21.72 1.32
C GLY A 6 4.77 -20.99 0.77
N PRO A 7 3.56 -21.49 1.05
CA PRO A 7 2.32 -20.90 0.55
C PRO A 7 2.24 -19.44 1.01
N LYS A 8 2.08 -18.51 0.06
CA LYS A 8 1.83 -17.10 0.38
C LYS A 8 0.49 -16.98 1.12
N LYS A 9 0.49 -16.28 2.24
CA LYS A 9 -0.75 -15.85 2.89
C LYS A 9 -1.63 -15.13 1.85
N PRO A 10 -2.85 -15.60 1.56
CA PRO A 10 -3.72 -14.93 0.59
C PRO A 10 -4.08 -13.54 1.12
N ARG A 11 -4.01 -12.52 0.27
CA ARG A 11 -4.54 -11.19 0.58
C ARG A 11 -6.05 -11.19 0.35
N GLU A 12 -6.81 -10.85 1.35
CA GLU A 12 -8.25 -10.60 1.20
C GLU A 12 -8.45 -9.25 0.52
N LEU A 13 -9.24 -9.25 -0.58
CA LEU A 13 -9.62 -8.04 -1.29
C LEU A 13 -11.13 -7.87 -1.16
N TYR A 14 -11.53 -6.68 -0.74
CA TYR A 14 -12.92 -6.33 -0.53
C TYR A 14 -13.48 -5.56 -1.72
N TYR A 15 -14.68 -5.94 -2.15
CA TYR A 15 -15.41 -5.27 -3.21
C TYR A 15 -16.72 -4.73 -2.64
N CYS A 16 -16.98 -3.46 -2.84
CA CYS A 16 -18.26 -2.85 -2.52
C CYS A 16 -19.18 -2.78 -3.75
N SER A 17 -20.45 -2.45 -3.54
CA SER A 17 -21.39 -2.16 -4.62
C SER A 17 -20.90 -1.00 -5.48
N HIS A 18 -21.39 -0.89 -6.72
CA HIS A 18 -21.00 0.20 -7.61
C HIS A 18 -21.38 1.57 -7.05
N LEU A 19 -22.54 1.69 -6.42
CA LEU A 19 -22.99 2.93 -5.80
C LEU A 19 -22.11 3.33 -4.62
N ASP A 20 -21.85 2.41 -3.69
CA ASP A 20 -20.94 2.66 -2.56
C ASP A 20 -19.55 3.04 -3.05
N ARG A 21 -19.07 2.39 -4.13
CA ARG A 21 -17.78 2.72 -4.73
C ARG A 21 -17.75 4.16 -5.26
N CYS A 22 -18.81 4.64 -5.86
CA CYS A 22 -18.91 6.04 -6.32
C CYS A 22 -18.85 7.01 -5.13
N VAL A 23 -19.55 6.71 -4.04
CA VAL A 23 -19.49 7.51 -2.79
C VAL A 23 -18.07 7.52 -2.25
N TYR A 24 -17.45 6.36 -2.06
CA TYR A 24 -16.06 6.27 -1.55
C TYR A 24 -15.06 6.95 -2.49
N GLN A 25 -15.25 6.87 -3.80
CA GLN A 25 -14.39 7.58 -4.76
C GLN A 25 -14.52 9.10 -4.63
N ARG A 26 -15.74 9.62 -4.43
CA ARG A 26 -15.98 11.05 -4.22
C ARG A 26 -15.27 11.54 -2.96
N TYR A 27 -15.43 10.83 -1.83
CA TYR A 27 -14.76 11.23 -0.58
C TYR A 27 -13.25 10.99 -0.61
N ALA A 28 -12.78 9.99 -1.33
CA ALA A 28 -11.35 9.79 -1.58
C ALA A 28 -10.74 11.00 -2.32
N PHE A 29 -11.42 11.51 -3.35
CA PHE A 29 -11.00 12.71 -4.08
C PHE A 29 -10.95 13.94 -3.16
N LEU A 30 -12.00 14.19 -2.38
CA LEU A 30 -12.05 15.33 -1.45
C LEU A 30 -10.97 15.26 -0.38
N LEU A 31 -10.78 14.08 0.22
CA LEU A 31 -9.74 13.87 1.24
C LEU A 31 -8.32 13.97 0.65
N ASN A 32 -8.11 13.47 -0.57
CA ASN A 32 -6.81 13.58 -1.22
C ASN A 32 -6.46 15.04 -1.53
N TYR A 33 -7.44 15.83 -1.95
CA TYR A 33 -7.26 17.27 -2.16
C TYR A 33 -6.85 17.98 -0.87
N GLN A 34 -7.56 17.75 0.24
CA GLN A 34 -7.24 18.34 1.55
C GLN A 34 -5.88 17.84 2.09
N TYR A 35 -5.61 16.55 1.94
CA TYR A 35 -4.32 15.97 2.30
C TYR A 35 -3.15 16.63 1.54
N ASN A 36 -3.30 16.87 0.25
CA ASN A 36 -2.25 17.51 -0.56
C ASN A 36 -1.97 18.95 -0.08
N ILE A 37 -3.00 19.72 0.26
CA ILE A 37 -2.82 21.06 0.85
C ILE A 37 -2.11 20.95 2.19
N TRP A 38 -2.62 20.10 3.08
CA TRP A 38 -2.05 19.90 4.41
C TRP A 38 -0.58 19.45 4.37
N ALA A 39 -0.25 18.52 3.46
CA ALA A 39 1.11 18.02 3.28
C ALA A 39 2.08 19.13 2.82
N CYS A 40 1.64 19.99 1.91
CA CYS A 40 2.41 21.16 1.46
C CYS A 40 2.66 22.14 2.59
N GLU A 41 1.62 22.51 3.35
CA GLU A 41 1.72 23.44 4.51
C GLU A 41 2.60 22.89 5.63
N ASN A 42 2.69 21.57 5.78
CA ASN A 42 3.51 20.91 6.79
C ASN A 42 4.89 20.44 6.31
N ASN A 43 5.31 20.80 5.09
CA ASN A 43 6.60 20.45 4.49
C ASN A 43 6.86 18.93 4.40
N ILE A 44 5.81 18.15 4.12
CA ILE A 44 5.89 16.71 3.87
C ILE A 44 5.32 16.31 2.50
N ASP A 45 5.24 17.25 1.56
CA ASP A 45 4.67 17.03 0.24
C ASP A 45 5.45 15.99 -0.59
N ASP A 46 6.75 15.84 -0.32
CA ASP A 46 7.66 14.88 -0.94
C ASP A 46 7.75 13.52 -0.23
N VAL A 47 7.04 13.32 0.88
CA VAL A 47 7.16 12.13 1.73
C VAL A 47 6.27 10.99 1.28
N ALA A 48 4.94 11.16 1.40
CA ALA A 48 3.99 10.13 0.95
C ALA A 48 3.79 10.25 -0.56
N ILE A 49 4.41 9.35 -1.29
CA ILE A 49 4.49 9.40 -2.77
C ILE A 49 3.47 8.48 -3.46
N ALA A 50 2.84 7.56 -2.72
CA ALA A 50 1.79 6.68 -3.25
C ALA A 50 0.41 7.33 -3.16
N TYR A 51 -0.47 6.97 -4.11
CA TYR A 51 -1.89 7.33 -4.12
C TYR A 51 -2.18 8.83 -4.23
N ARG A 52 -1.23 9.60 -4.74
CA ARG A 52 -1.35 11.03 -4.97
C ARG A 52 -1.35 11.34 -6.46
N ASP A 53 -2.31 12.11 -6.89
CA ASP A 53 -2.54 12.48 -8.30
C ASP A 53 -1.82 13.79 -8.71
N ASN A 54 -1.45 14.62 -7.73
CA ASN A 54 -0.78 15.90 -7.95
C ASN A 54 0.73 15.79 -8.23
N LEU A 55 1.37 14.64 -7.95
CA LEU A 55 2.83 14.51 -8.12
C LEU A 55 3.26 14.23 -9.56
N GLY A 56 2.35 13.77 -10.43
CA GLY A 56 2.65 13.49 -11.84
C GLY A 56 3.71 12.41 -12.08
N LYS A 57 4.07 11.64 -11.07
CA LYS A 57 5.12 10.61 -11.06
C LYS A 57 4.53 9.22 -10.80
N ASN A 58 5.24 8.19 -11.22
CA ASN A 58 4.90 6.79 -10.98
C ASN A 58 6.01 6.09 -10.18
N ASN A 59 5.84 4.81 -9.88
CA ASN A 59 6.80 4.05 -9.08
C ASN A 59 8.20 3.93 -9.69
N ILE A 60 8.35 4.10 -11.02
CA ILE A 60 9.67 4.10 -11.69
C ILE A 60 10.40 5.39 -11.34
N ASP A 61 9.69 6.53 -11.46
CA ASP A 61 10.23 7.85 -11.16
C ASP A 61 10.67 7.95 -9.70
N PHE A 62 9.83 7.48 -8.78
CA PHE A 62 10.14 7.48 -7.35
C PHE A 62 11.29 6.53 -6.97
N ALA A 63 11.41 5.37 -7.61
CA ALA A 63 12.56 4.50 -7.42
C ALA A 63 13.85 5.16 -7.92
N LYS A 64 13.77 5.86 -9.08
CA LYS A 64 14.88 6.63 -9.62
C LYS A 64 15.30 7.75 -8.66
N ASP A 65 14.33 8.55 -8.17
CA ASP A 65 14.62 9.64 -7.23
C ASP A 65 15.34 9.12 -5.96
N ALA A 66 14.89 7.96 -5.42
CA ALA A 66 15.54 7.34 -4.27
C ALA A 66 16.98 6.91 -4.55
N PHE A 67 17.23 6.28 -5.70
CA PHE A 67 18.57 5.81 -6.07
C PHE A 67 19.50 6.95 -6.46
N ASP A 68 18.99 7.99 -7.12
CA ASP A 68 19.77 9.20 -7.43
C ASP A 68 20.14 9.94 -6.13
N ALA A 69 19.24 9.97 -5.15
CA ALA A 69 19.55 10.53 -3.84
C ALA A 69 20.65 9.74 -3.10
N ILE A 70 20.64 8.42 -3.16
CA ILE A 70 21.72 7.60 -2.59
C ILE A 70 23.05 7.95 -3.25
N ARG A 71 23.08 8.04 -4.59
CA ARG A 71 24.30 8.37 -5.36
C ARG A 71 24.82 9.78 -5.12
N SER A 72 23.96 10.71 -4.67
CA SER A 72 24.37 12.10 -4.43
C SER A 72 25.26 12.25 -3.18
N PHE A 73 25.31 11.23 -2.32
CA PHE A 73 26.16 11.21 -1.13
C PHE A 73 27.42 10.39 -1.37
N PRO A 74 28.59 10.82 -0.86
CA PRO A 74 29.82 10.01 -0.88
C PRO A 74 29.64 8.68 -0.14
N GLN A 75 28.93 8.74 0.99
CA GLN A 75 28.50 7.59 1.77
C GLN A 75 27.20 7.91 2.53
N CYS A 76 26.33 6.92 2.67
CA CYS A 76 25.06 7.08 3.40
C CYS A 76 24.56 5.77 4.01
N PHE A 77 23.85 5.91 5.13
CA PHE A 77 23.04 4.85 5.73
C PHE A 77 21.68 4.83 5.04
N ILE A 78 21.16 3.63 4.80
CA ILE A 78 19.90 3.43 4.11
C ILE A 78 19.05 2.44 4.92
N LEU A 79 17.84 2.85 5.29
CA LEU A 79 16.85 1.99 5.89
C LEU A 79 15.69 1.79 4.93
N VAL A 80 15.43 0.55 4.53
CA VAL A 80 14.23 0.16 3.78
C VAL A 80 13.34 -0.65 4.70
N GLY A 81 12.07 -0.28 4.80
CA GLY A 81 11.13 -0.93 5.70
C GLY A 81 9.73 -1.07 5.11
N ASP A 82 8.95 -1.94 5.76
CA ASP A 82 7.55 -2.26 5.42
C ASP A 82 6.75 -2.35 6.72
N PHE A 83 5.53 -1.78 6.76
CA PHE A 83 4.67 -1.86 7.92
C PHE A 83 3.84 -3.14 7.92
N THR A 84 3.71 -3.76 9.09
CA THR A 84 3.02 -5.05 9.26
C THR A 84 1.52 -4.90 9.10
N ASN A 85 0.92 -5.66 8.16
CA ASN A 85 -0.54 -5.70 7.94
C ASN A 85 -1.18 -4.31 7.92
N PHE A 86 -0.55 -3.35 7.25
CA PHE A 86 -0.77 -1.92 7.36
C PHE A 86 -2.27 -1.54 7.34
N PHE A 87 -3.02 -1.93 6.29
CA PHE A 87 -4.45 -1.61 6.16
C PHE A 87 -5.33 -2.30 7.20
N ASP A 88 -4.91 -3.46 7.72
CA ASP A 88 -5.68 -4.25 8.69
C ASP A 88 -5.49 -3.74 10.12
N ASN A 89 -4.44 -2.93 10.37
CA ASN A 89 -4.06 -2.44 11.69
C ASN A 89 -4.35 -0.93 11.91
N LEU A 90 -4.94 -0.23 10.94
CA LEU A 90 -5.27 1.19 11.11
C LEU A 90 -6.28 1.36 12.26
N GLU A 91 -5.84 1.91 13.40
CA GLU A 91 -6.66 2.15 14.58
C GLU A 91 -7.69 3.27 14.29
N HIS A 92 -8.97 3.02 14.56
CA HIS A 92 -10.04 3.88 14.09
C HIS A 92 -10.12 5.24 14.80
N GLN A 93 -9.83 5.30 16.09
CA GLN A 93 -9.89 6.56 16.81
C GLN A 93 -8.71 7.47 16.41
N TYR A 94 -7.53 6.89 16.25
CA TYR A 94 -6.36 7.60 15.75
C TYR A 94 -6.59 8.08 14.31
N LEU A 95 -7.09 7.21 13.42
CA LEU A 95 -7.44 7.60 12.05
C LEU A 95 -8.44 8.77 12.04
N LYS A 96 -9.49 8.71 12.88
CA LYS A 96 -10.47 9.79 13.01
C LYS A 96 -9.82 11.10 13.43
N LYS A 97 -8.89 11.05 14.39
CA LYS A 97 -8.14 12.23 14.86
C LYS A 97 -7.30 12.82 13.73
N MET A 98 -6.57 11.99 12.99
CA MET A 98 -5.75 12.44 11.85
C MET A 98 -6.61 13.01 10.71
N MET A 99 -7.80 12.44 10.45
CA MET A 99 -8.76 13.02 9.51
C MET A 99 -9.24 14.41 9.94
N CYS A 100 -9.54 14.61 11.23
CA CYS A 100 -9.90 15.93 11.74
C CYS A 100 -8.77 16.94 11.58
N GLU A 101 -7.53 16.52 11.81
CA GLU A 101 -6.33 17.36 11.64
C GLU A 101 -6.16 17.81 10.19
N VAL A 102 -6.25 16.88 9.22
CA VAL A 102 -6.14 17.21 7.79
C VAL A 102 -7.28 18.11 7.31
N LEU A 103 -8.48 17.94 7.86
CA LEU A 103 -9.64 18.76 7.51
C LEU A 103 -9.69 20.12 8.27
N GLY A 104 -8.81 20.34 9.24
CA GLY A 104 -8.79 21.55 10.08
C GLY A 104 -10.04 21.70 10.95
N VAL A 105 -10.62 20.61 11.46
CA VAL A 105 -11.87 20.61 12.23
C VAL A 105 -11.72 19.86 13.56
N GLU A 106 -12.45 20.28 14.58
CA GLU A 106 -12.45 19.56 15.87
C GLU A 106 -13.22 18.24 15.80
N ARG A 107 -14.26 18.16 14.96
CA ARG A 107 -15.11 17.00 14.76
C ARG A 107 -15.40 16.82 13.29
N LEU A 108 -15.41 15.56 12.82
CA LEU A 108 -15.78 15.27 11.44
C LEU A 108 -17.18 15.80 11.11
N PRO A 109 -17.37 16.52 9.99
CA PRO A 109 -18.69 16.83 9.45
C PRO A 109 -19.54 15.57 9.32
N GLN A 110 -20.87 15.70 9.42
CA GLN A 110 -21.80 14.57 9.51
C GLN A 110 -21.68 13.59 8.32
N ASP A 111 -21.45 14.09 7.13
CA ASP A 111 -21.27 13.30 5.91
C ASP A 111 -19.93 12.52 5.94
N TYR A 112 -18.81 13.19 6.29
CA TYR A 112 -17.52 12.53 6.49
C TYR A 112 -17.57 11.49 7.61
N PHE A 113 -18.26 11.80 8.71
CA PHE A 113 -18.45 10.86 9.80
C PHE A 113 -19.24 9.62 9.36
N SER A 114 -20.27 9.80 8.54
CA SER A 114 -21.05 8.69 7.99
C SER A 114 -20.19 7.78 7.10
N VAL A 115 -19.37 8.37 6.23
CA VAL A 115 -18.41 7.62 5.39
C VAL A 115 -17.37 6.90 6.25
N PHE A 116 -16.76 7.61 7.22
CA PHE A 116 -15.80 7.03 8.16
C PHE A 116 -16.39 5.83 8.92
N LYS A 117 -17.61 5.98 9.47
CA LYS A 117 -18.31 4.90 10.18
C LYS A 117 -18.52 3.68 9.30
N ASN A 118 -18.92 3.87 8.04
CA ASN A 118 -19.19 2.77 7.12
C ASN A 118 -17.91 2.06 6.67
N ILE A 119 -16.81 2.80 6.41
CA ILE A 119 -15.55 2.19 5.97
C ILE A 119 -14.79 1.50 7.11
N THR A 120 -14.97 1.92 8.36
CA THR A 120 -14.34 1.32 9.54
C THR A 120 -15.15 0.17 10.13
N ARG A 121 -16.48 0.26 10.12
CA ARG A 121 -17.41 -0.78 10.61
C ARG A 121 -18.05 -1.55 9.47
N PHE A 122 -17.25 -1.85 8.45
CA PHE A 122 -17.72 -2.56 7.28
C PHE A 122 -18.20 -3.98 7.62
N SER A 123 -19.11 -4.47 6.77
CA SER A 123 -19.50 -5.88 6.78
C SER A 123 -18.98 -6.54 5.54
N SER A 124 -18.47 -7.75 5.66
CA SER A 124 -17.96 -8.54 4.54
C SER A 124 -18.63 -9.90 4.46
N TRP A 125 -18.78 -10.37 3.23
CA TRP A 125 -19.32 -11.68 2.95
C TRP A 125 -18.44 -12.41 1.96
N GLY A 126 -18.06 -13.64 2.26
CA GLY A 126 -17.19 -14.43 1.41
C GLY A 126 -17.82 -14.69 0.05
N TRP A 127 -17.06 -14.54 -1.04
CA TRP A 127 -17.57 -14.83 -2.38
C TRP A 127 -18.15 -16.22 -2.50
N LYS A 128 -17.52 -17.23 -1.89
CA LYS A 128 -18.01 -18.62 -1.87
C LYS A 128 -19.38 -18.74 -1.21
N ASP A 129 -19.57 -18.02 -0.12
CA ASP A 129 -20.81 -18.05 0.66
C ASP A 129 -21.94 -17.34 -0.09
N ILE A 130 -21.64 -16.23 -0.77
CA ILE A 130 -22.59 -15.55 -1.67
C ILE A 130 -23.05 -16.47 -2.81
N VAL A 131 -22.09 -17.12 -3.49
CA VAL A 131 -22.40 -18.05 -4.58
C VAL A 131 -23.29 -19.18 -4.11
N LYS A 132 -22.97 -19.78 -2.94
CA LYS A 132 -23.77 -20.83 -2.32
C LYS A 132 -25.16 -20.34 -1.93
N ALA A 133 -25.26 -19.15 -1.33
CA ALA A 133 -26.54 -18.56 -0.96
C ALA A 133 -27.44 -18.27 -2.17
N ALA A 134 -26.84 -17.91 -3.31
CA ALA A 134 -27.54 -17.70 -4.59
C ALA A 134 -27.98 -19.01 -5.27
N GLY A 135 -27.63 -20.18 -4.71
CA GLY A 135 -27.94 -21.48 -5.31
C GLY A 135 -27.08 -21.82 -6.52
N GLU A 136 -25.90 -21.19 -6.65
CA GLU A 136 -25.02 -21.36 -7.82
C GLU A 136 -23.79 -22.21 -7.42
N ASN A 137 -23.16 -22.84 -8.44
CA ASN A 137 -21.93 -23.58 -8.25
C ASN A 137 -20.70 -22.70 -8.50
N ILE A 138 -19.79 -22.61 -7.52
CA ILE A 138 -18.58 -21.78 -7.62
C ILE A 138 -17.61 -22.26 -8.71
N GLU A 139 -17.63 -23.55 -9.04
CA GLU A 139 -16.76 -24.13 -10.07
C GLU A 139 -17.31 -23.94 -11.49
N GLU A 140 -18.56 -23.50 -11.61
CA GLU A 140 -19.19 -23.25 -12.91
C GLU A 140 -18.46 -22.11 -13.64
N ARG A 141 -18.08 -22.40 -14.91
CA ARG A 141 -17.44 -21.39 -15.74
C ARG A 141 -18.40 -20.24 -16.03
N GLY A 142 -18.03 -19.04 -15.58
CA GLY A 142 -18.84 -17.82 -15.79
C GLY A 142 -19.79 -17.48 -14.64
N VAL A 143 -19.81 -18.22 -13.53
CA VAL A 143 -20.65 -17.96 -12.35
C VAL A 143 -20.54 -16.50 -11.86
N ARG A 144 -19.33 -15.91 -11.89
CA ARG A 144 -19.12 -14.51 -11.53
C ARG A 144 -19.88 -13.55 -12.46
N LYS A 145 -19.85 -13.79 -13.77
CA LYS A 145 -20.58 -13.00 -14.75
C LYS A 145 -22.09 -13.14 -14.54
N LYS A 146 -22.56 -14.37 -14.31
CA LYS A 146 -23.97 -14.70 -14.04
C LYS A 146 -24.49 -13.97 -12.80
N ILE A 147 -23.72 -13.97 -11.69
CA ILE A 147 -24.11 -13.28 -10.45
C ILE A 147 -24.08 -11.76 -10.63
N ASN A 148 -23.03 -11.22 -11.26
CA ASN A 148 -22.87 -9.78 -11.46
C ASN A 148 -23.84 -9.19 -12.50
N SER A 149 -24.50 -10.02 -13.31
CA SER A 149 -25.54 -9.54 -14.25
C SER A 149 -26.94 -9.48 -13.64
N LYS A 150 -27.12 -9.91 -12.39
CA LYS A 150 -28.40 -9.83 -11.67
C LYS A 150 -28.55 -8.48 -11.00
N ASP A 151 -29.69 -7.83 -11.13
CA ASP A 151 -30.01 -6.58 -10.39
C ASP A 151 -30.04 -6.84 -8.88
N THR A 152 -30.56 -8.01 -8.49
CA THR A 152 -30.58 -8.48 -7.11
C THR A 152 -29.93 -9.87 -7.05
N VAL A 153 -28.82 -9.98 -6.33
CA VAL A 153 -28.04 -11.24 -6.24
C VAL A 153 -28.78 -12.32 -5.46
N LEU A 154 -29.48 -11.93 -4.37
CA LEU A 154 -30.20 -12.82 -3.48
C LEU A 154 -31.62 -12.36 -3.27
N THR A 155 -32.57 -13.29 -3.14
CA THR A 155 -33.92 -12.98 -2.64
C THR A 155 -33.87 -12.62 -1.16
N LYS A 156 -34.96 -12.02 -0.64
CA LYS A 156 -35.07 -11.70 0.80
C LYS A 156 -34.94 -12.97 1.66
N GLU A 157 -35.53 -14.08 1.23
CA GLU A 157 -35.49 -15.37 1.92
C GLU A 157 -34.06 -15.95 1.91
N GLN A 158 -33.38 -15.95 0.78
CA GLN A 158 -31.98 -16.40 0.66
C GLN A 158 -31.07 -15.56 1.55
N PHE A 159 -31.23 -14.24 1.56
CA PHE A 159 -30.47 -13.34 2.42
C PHE A 159 -30.71 -13.65 3.90
N GLN A 160 -31.98 -13.78 4.34
CA GLN A 160 -32.31 -14.06 5.75
C GLN A 160 -31.72 -15.39 6.23
N LYS A 161 -31.73 -16.44 5.39
CA LYS A 161 -31.14 -17.75 5.71
C LYS A 161 -29.62 -17.70 5.84
N SER A 162 -28.96 -16.84 5.08
CA SER A 162 -27.49 -16.82 4.93
C SER A 162 -26.83 -15.63 5.63
N LYS A 163 -27.57 -14.68 6.21
CA LYS A 163 -27.02 -13.47 6.86
C LYS A 163 -26.08 -13.75 8.03
N LYS A 164 -26.15 -14.95 8.63
CA LYS A 164 -25.24 -15.39 9.69
C LYS A 164 -23.78 -15.50 9.23
N ASP A 165 -23.55 -15.67 7.92
CA ASP A 165 -22.23 -15.82 7.33
C ASP A 165 -21.56 -14.45 7.07
N ILE A 166 -22.27 -13.35 7.35
CA ILE A 166 -21.76 -11.98 7.21
C ILE A 166 -20.87 -11.66 8.42
N LYS A 167 -19.61 -11.33 8.13
CA LYS A 167 -18.65 -10.90 9.14
C LYS A 167 -18.68 -9.37 9.25
N LYS A 168 -18.77 -8.85 10.47
CA LYS A 168 -18.70 -7.41 10.76
C LYS A 168 -17.35 -7.06 11.36
N ASN A 169 -16.76 -5.97 10.91
CA ASN A 169 -15.58 -5.42 11.57
C ASN A 169 -16.01 -4.67 12.84
N VAL A 170 -15.72 -5.26 13.98
CA VAL A 170 -15.99 -4.71 15.33
C VAL A 170 -14.71 -4.52 16.15
N SER A 171 -13.56 -4.79 15.54
CA SER A 171 -12.26 -4.83 16.23
C SER A 171 -11.73 -3.45 16.66
N GLY A 172 -12.28 -2.36 16.14
CA GLY A 172 -11.73 -1.01 16.35
C GLY A 172 -10.52 -0.69 15.48
N VAL A 173 -10.08 -1.63 14.64
CA VAL A 173 -8.95 -1.47 13.72
C VAL A 173 -9.31 -1.94 12.31
N GLY A 174 -8.54 -1.46 11.33
CA GLY A 174 -8.56 -1.93 9.95
C GLY A 174 -9.58 -1.25 9.05
N VAL A 175 -9.19 -1.11 7.78
CA VAL A 175 -10.04 -0.66 6.67
C VAL A 175 -9.94 -1.65 5.49
N PRO A 176 -11.00 -1.81 4.69
CA PRO A 176 -11.04 -2.84 3.65
C PRO A 176 -10.07 -2.53 2.51
N GLN A 177 -9.15 -3.44 2.22
CA GLN A 177 -8.26 -3.35 1.06
C GLN A 177 -9.06 -3.52 -0.23
N GLY A 178 -8.97 -2.54 -1.14
CA GLY A 178 -9.69 -2.53 -2.42
C GLY A 178 -10.79 -1.47 -2.51
N SER A 179 -11.13 -0.80 -1.41
CA SER A 179 -11.97 0.40 -1.44
C SER A 179 -11.16 1.61 -1.94
N PRO A 180 -11.72 2.48 -2.79
CA PRO A 180 -11.02 3.67 -3.29
C PRO A 180 -10.52 4.61 -2.18
N ILE A 181 -11.26 4.72 -1.09
CA ILE A 181 -10.94 5.64 0.02
C ILE A 181 -9.81 5.11 0.91
N SER A 182 -9.59 3.79 0.99
CA SER A 182 -8.61 3.21 1.90
C SER A 182 -7.19 3.70 1.65
N ALA A 183 -6.86 3.98 0.39
CA ALA A 183 -5.55 4.48 -0.02
C ALA A 183 -5.23 5.86 0.58
N VAL A 184 -6.15 6.82 0.47
CA VAL A 184 -5.95 8.15 1.05
C VAL A 184 -6.04 8.12 2.58
N LEU A 185 -6.89 7.28 3.16
CA LEU A 185 -6.96 7.09 4.61
C LEU A 185 -5.64 6.58 5.19
N SER A 186 -4.93 5.72 4.45
CA SER A 186 -3.61 5.24 4.86
C SER A 186 -2.56 6.35 4.87
N ASN A 187 -2.60 7.29 3.93
CA ASN A 187 -1.72 8.46 3.97
C ASN A 187 -2.07 9.41 5.12
N ILE A 188 -3.36 9.69 5.33
CA ILE A 188 -3.84 10.52 6.44
C ILE A 188 -3.45 9.91 7.80
N TYR A 189 -3.51 8.58 7.93
CA TYR A 189 -3.12 7.89 9.16
C TYR A 189 -1.66 8.15 9.55
N MET A 190 -0.78 8.26 8.56
CA MET A 190 0.67 8.37 8.75
C MET A 190 1.18 9.78 8.94
N ILE A 191 0.35 10.84 8.88
CA ILE A 191 0.79 12.24 8.86
C ILE A 191 1.72 12.63 10.02
N LYS A 192 1.46 12.13 11.22
CA LYS A 192 2.31 12.41 12.38
C LYS A 192 3.66 11.71 12.26
N PHE A 193 3.64 10.42 11.90
CA PHE A 193 4.86 9.65 11.65
C PHE A 193 5.70 10.29 10.55
N ASP A 194 5.08 10.59 9.42
CA ASP A 194 5.73 11.19 8.28
C ASP A 194 6.37 12.55 8.63
N LYS A 195 5.66 13.39 9.37
CA LYS A 195 6.15 14.71 9.78
C LYS A 195 7.35 14.62 10.74
N ASP A 196 7.28 13.73 11.72
CA ASP A 196 8.33 13.62 12.74
C ASP A 196 9.59 12.95 12.15
N ILE A 197 9.45 11.90 11.35
CA ILE A 197 10.58 11.26 10.65
C ILE A 197 11.18 12.21 9.62
N LYS A 198 10.36 12.91 8.82
CA LYS A 198 10.86 13.89 7.85
C LYS A 198 11.69 14.98 8.52
N ARG A 199 11.19 15.54 9.61
CA ARG A 199 11.93 16.59 10.38
C ARG A 199 13.28 16.07 10.85
N TYR A 200 13.33 14.88 11.44
CA TYR A 200 14.58 14.26 11.87
C TYR A 200 15.55 14.03 10.70
N VAL A 201 15.08 13.38 9.66
CA VAL A 201 15.90 13.03 8.48
C VAL A 201 16.43 14.29 7.78
N THR A 202 15.58 15.31 7.63
CA THR A 202 15.99 16.59 7.03
C THR A 202 17.03 17.31 7.90
N SER A 203 16.93 17.25 9.24
CA SER A 203 17.92 17.84 10.14
C SER A 203 19.30 17.20 10.03
N LYS A 204 19.38 16.00 9.48
CA LYS A 204 20.61 15.25 9.20
C LYS A 204 21.05 15.35 7.73
N GLY A 205 20.39 16.18 6.91
CA GLY A 205 20.68 16.31 5.48
C GLY A 205 20.22 15.13 4.63
N GLY A 206 19.36 14.28 5.16
CA GLY A 206 18.89 13.07 4.50
C GLY A 206 17.57 13.20 3.77
N ILE A 207 17.08 12.09 3.25
CA ILE A 207 15.83 11.97 2.47
C ILE A 207 14.98 10.85 3.05
N TYR A 208 13.67 11.12 3.14
CA TYR A 208 12.64 10.16 3.54
C TYR A 208 11.52 10.13 2.52
N MET A 209 11.17 8.93 2.03
CA MET A 209 10.05 8.71 1.13
C MET A 209 9.28 7.46 1.55
N ARG A 210 7.95 7.51 1.45
CA ARG A 210 7.04 6.40 1.77
C ARG A 210 6.07 6.12 0.63
N TYR A 211 6.08 4.89 0.15
CA TYR A 211 5.15 4.38 -0.85
C TYR A 211 4.16 3.39 -0.22
N SER A 212 3.02 3.88 0.30
CA SER A 212 2.04 3.08 1.06
C SER A 212 2.63 2.54 2.36
N ASP A 213 2.82 1.22 2.42
CA ASP A 213 3.46 0.46 3.50
C ASP A 213 5.00 0.35 3.35
N ASP A 214 5.54 0.52 2.15
CA ASP A 214 6.98 0.52 1.90
C ASP A 214 7.58 1.93 2.14
N PHE A 215 8.72 2.03 2.80
CA PHE A 215 9.43 3.30 2.95
C PHE A 215 10.94 3.15 2.79
N ILE A 216 11.60 4.26 2.48
CA ILE A 216 13.05 4.38 2.43
C ILE A 216 13.50 5.65 3.13
N ILE A 217 14.54 5.52 3.95
CA ILE A 217 15.25 6.62 4.60
C ILE A 217 16.70 6.55 4.15
N VAL A 218 17.27 7.67 3.74
CA VAL A 218 18.66 7.81 3.34
C VAL A 218 19.29 8.91 4.17
N LEU A 219 20.36 8.62 4.91
CA LEU A 219 21.02 9.53 5.83
C LEU A 219 22.52 9.55 5.53
N PRO A 220 23.09 10.69 5.10
CA PRO A 220 24.55 10.81 4.99
C PRO A 220 25.20 10.67 6.36
N TYR A 221 26.40 10.10 6.41
CA TYR A 221 27.22 10.04 7.62
C TYR A 221 28.68 10.29 7.31
N GLU A 222 29.39 10.81 8.28
CA GLU A 222 30.86 10.99 8.23
C GLU A 222 31.58 9.93 9.04
N ARG A 223 30.97 9.48 10.15
CA ARG A 223 31.53 8.49 11.06
C ARG A 223 30.56 7.33 11.27
N ASP A 224 31.02 6.12 11.28
CA ASP A 224 30.21 4.90 11.44
C ASP A 224 29.38 4.91 12.75
N ALA A 225 29.84 5.59 13.80
CA ALA A 225 29.08 5.75 15.04
C ALA A 225 27.70 6.42 14.83
N GLU A 226 27.55 7.28 13.84
CA GLU A 226 26.29 7.97 13.53
C GLU A 226 25.20 7.00 13.04
N ILE A 227 25.59 5.88 12.43
CA ILE A 227 24.68 4.82 11.97
C ILE A 227 23.91 4.21 13.15
N ALA A 228 24.60 3.99 14.28
CA ALA A 228 23.97 3.48 15.49
C ALA A 228 22.98 4.48 16.07
N ASP A 229 23.29 5.78 16.04
CA ASP A 229 22.40 6.86 16.50
C ASP A 229 21.16 6.96 15.62
N PHE A 230 21.33 6.90 14.28
CA PHE A 230 20.20 6.92 13.33
C PHE A 230 19.28 5.74 13.54
N THR A 231 19.85 4.55 13.65
CA THR A 231 19.11 3.31 13.86
C THR A 231 18.36 3.36 15.19
N SER A 232 19.03 3.73 16.28
CA SER A 232 18.44 3.85 17.61
C SER A 232 17.28 4.84 17.63
N TYR A 233 17.43 6.03 17.02
CA TYR A 233 16.38 7.02 16.97
C TYR A 233 15.13 6.51 16.22
N ILE A 234 15.31 5.98 15.02
CA ILE A 234 14.20 5.54 14.17
C ILE A 234 13.44 4.39 14.83
N PHE A 235 14.13 3.39 15.33
CA PHE A 235 13.48 2.23 15.98
C PHE A 235 12.83 2.61 17.32
N SER A 236 13.44 3.48 18.11
CA SER A 236 12.82 4.00 19.35
C SER A 236 11.56 4.81 19.06
N TYR A 237 11.56 5.61 17.97
CA TYR A 237 10.38 6.34 17.56
C TYR A 237 9.24 5.41 17.13
N VAL A 238 9.54 4.38 16.34
CA VAL A 238 8.55 3.36 15.96
C VAL A 238 8.01 2.64 17.19
N GLU A 239 8.86 2.24 18.12
CA GLU A 239 8.41 1.58 19.37
C GLU A 239 7.52 2.50 20.21
N SER A 240 7.77 3.82 20.21
CA SER A 240 6.89 4.80 20.88
C SER A 240 5.48 4.87 20.26
N MET A 241 5.33 4.45 19.01
CA MET A 241 4.06 4.38 18.29
C MET A 241 3.47 2.96 18.24
N LYS A 242 3.99 2.05 19.05
CA LYS A 242 3.52 0.66 19.12
C LYS A 242 2.01 0.56 19.33
N GLY A 243 1.36 -0.34 18.59
CA GLY A 243 -0.10 -0.50 18.56
C GLY A 243 -0.80 0.43 17.58
N LEU A 244 -0.10 1.47 17.08
CA LEU A 244 -0.56 2.28 15.94
C LEU A 244 0.19 1.89 14.67
N ILE A 245 1.51 1.69 14.78
CA ILE A 245 2.40 1.37 13.67
C ILE A 245 3.37 0.29 14.12
N ASP A 246 3.48 -0.79 13.35
CA ASP A 246 4.43 -1.87 13.61
C ASP A 246 5.26 -2.16 12.35
N LEU A 247 6.60 -2.23 12.49
CA LEU A 247 7.48 -2.61 11.41
C LEU A 247 7.49 -4.13 11.20
N GLN A 248 7.50 -4.54 9.96
CA GLN A 248 7.73 -5.92 9.58
C GLN A 248 9.24 -6.23 9.62
N LYS A 249 9.73 -6.77 10.74
CA LYS A 249 11.16 -7.03 10.97
C LYS A 249 11.84 -7.82 9.84
N GLU A 250 11.15 -8.81 9.28
CA GLU A 250 11.65 -9.65 8.17
C GLU A 250 11.83 -8.92 6.83
N LYS A 251 11.26 -7.72 6.71
CA LYS A 251 11.33 -6.89 5.51
C LYS A 251 12.00 -5.54 5.77
N THR A 252 12.42 -5.30 6.98
CA THR A 252 13.15 -4.09 7.34
C THR A 252 14.63 -4.42 7.31
N SER A 253 15.38 -3.75 6.44
CA SER A 253 16.81 -3.96 6.24
C SER A 253 17.57 -2.64 6.28
N CYS A 254 18.72 -2.68 6.92
CA CYS A 254 19.67 -1.58 7.00
C CYS A 254 20.81 -1.85 6.02
N TYR A 255 21.18 -0.83 5.26
CA TYR A 255 22.28 -0.87 4.31
C TYR A 255 23.20 0.32 4.51
N THR A 256 24.42 0.21 4.03
CA THR A 256 25.32 1.34 3.81
C THR A 256 25.68 1.43 2.33
N TYR A 257 25.89 2.64 1.87
CA TYR A 257 26.42 2.93 0.53
C TYR A 257 27.77 3.62 0.67
N LYS A 258 28.74 3.12 -0.04
CA LYS A 258 30.09 3.68 -0.11
C LYS A 258 30.78 3.16 -1.37
N ASP A 259 31.59 4.00 -2.03
CA ASP A 259 32.38 3.64 -3.21
C ASP A 259 31.56 2.95 -4.32
N GLU A 260 30.36 3.48 -4.61
CA GLU A 260 29.40 2.93 -5.59
C GLU A 260 28.93 1.49 -5.28
N VAL A 261 29.03 1.03 -4.05
CA VAL A 261 28.58 -0.31 -3.60
C VAL A 261 27.60 -0.20 -2.44
N ILE A 262 26.56 -1.02 -2.49
CA ILE A 262 25.63 -1.21 -1.36
C ILE A 262 26.12 -2.38 -0.51
N TYR A 263 26.15 -2.21 0.81
CA TYR A 263 26.50 -3.23 1.77
C TYR A 263 25.33 -3.53 2.72
N GLU A 264 25.14 -4.78 3.08
CA GLU A 264 24.30 -5.24 4.19
C GLU A 264 25.22 -5.90 5.23
N GLY A 265 25.46 -5.19 6.34
CA GLY A 265 26.62 -5.47 7.17
C GLY A 265 27.91 -5.24 6.35
N ASP A 266 28.83 -6.23 6.39
CA ASP A 266 30.10 -6.17 5.65
C ASP A 266 30.04 -6.85 4.26
N GLN A 267 28.86 -7.28 3.80
CA GLN A 267 28.71 -8.00 2.54
C GLN A 267 28.10 -7.13 1.46
N PRO A 268 28.66 -7.14 0.23
CA PRO A 268 28.03 -6.49 -0.92
C PRO A 268 26.62 -7.04 -1.15
N SER A 269 25.67 -6.15 -1.32
CA SER A 269 24.24 -6.47 -1.42
C SER A 269 23.53 -5.60 -2.47
N SER A 270 22.21 -5.64 -2.51
CA SER A 270 21.41 -4.75 -3.34
C SER A 270 20.10 -4.40 -2.65
N ILE A 271 19.72 -3.15 -2.75
CA ILE A 271 18.44 -2.64 -2.27
C ILE A 271 17.32 -3.07 -3.22
N ASN A 272 16.23 -3.61 -2.65
CA ASN A 272 15.01 -3.92 -3.38
C ASN A 272 13.93 -2.90 -3.02
N TYR A 273 13.70 -1.91 -3.88
CA TYR A 273 12.72 -0.85 -3.65
C TYR A 273 11.82 -0.64 -4.87
N LEU A 274 10.52 -0.54 -4.69
CA LEU A 274 9.45 -0.32 -5.69
C LEU A 274 9.53 -1.21 -6.96
N GLY A 275 10.11 -2.40 -6.83
CA GLY A 275 10.20 -3.36 -7.93
C GLY A 275 11.52 -3.36 -8.69
N PHE A 276 12.49 -2.58 -8.24
CA PHE A 276 13.83 -2.48 -8.77
C PHE A 276 14.87 -2.99 -7.75
N LEU A 277 16.02 -3.42 -8.26
CA LEU A 277 17.21 -3.77 -7.51
C LEU A 277 18.30 -2.75 -7.82
N PHE A 278 18.95 -2.22 -6.79
CA PHE A 278 20.05 -1.27 -6.92
C PHE A 278 21.26 -1.79 -6.13
N ASP A 279 22.39 -1.99 -6.81
CA ASP A 279 23.63 -2.50 -6.24
C ASP A 279 24.66 -1.42 -5.87
N GLY A 280 24.27 -0.14 -5.99
CA GLY A 280 25.11 1.04 -5.82
C GLY A 280 25.48 1.68 -7.15
N LYS A 281 25.68 0.90 -8.19
CA LYS A 281 26.04 1.35 -9.53
C LYS A 281 24.93 1.12 -10.56
N ASN A 282 24.32 -0.08 -10.57
CA ASN A 282 23.36 -0.49 -11.58
C ASN A 282 21.95 -0.61 -10.99
N ILE A 283 20.96 -0.20 -11.77
CA ILE A 283 19.55 -0.39 -11.49
C ILE A 283 19.04 -1.51 -12.40
N ARG A 284 18.40 -2.54 -11.81
CA ARG A 284 17.84 -3.68 -12.55
C ARG A 284 16.38 -3.91 -12.16
N ILE A 285 15.58 -4.32 -13.11
CA ILE A 285 14.21 -4.77 -12.81
C ILE A 285 14.27 -6.07 -11.99
N ARG A 286 13.50 -6.14 -10.93
CA ARG A 286 13.41 -7.34 -10.08
C ARG A 286 13.04 -8.59 -10.91
N PRO A 287 13.81 -9.69 -10.85
CA PRO A 287 13.62 -10.89 -11.70
C PRO A 287 12.20 -11.44 -11.68
N ARG A 288 11.52 -11.34 -10.51
CA ARG A 288 10.13 -11.77 -10.37
C ARG A 288 9.15 -10.96 -11.24
N ALA A 289 9.41 -9.68 -11.49
CA ALA A 289 8.57 -8.85 -12.34
C ALA A 289 8.69 -9.33 -13.80
N ILE A 290 9.91 -9.61 -14.24
CA ILE A 290 10.23 -10.16 -15.57
C ILE A 290 9.56 -11.52 -15.75
N THR A 291 9.73 -12.44 -14.80
CA THR A 291 9.11 -13.79 -14.84
C THR A 291 7.59 -13.69 -14.91
N LYS A 292 6.97 -12.78 -14.14
CA LYS A 292 5.51 -12.56 -14.15
C LYS A 292 5.03 -12.02 -15.50
N TYR A 293 5.81 -11.13 -16.12
CA TYR A 293 5.52 -10.60 -17.45
C TYR A 293 5.53 -11.70 -18.50
N TYR A 294 6.59 -12.51 -18.57
CA TYR A 294 6.70 -13.63 -19.50
C TYR A 294 5.60 -14.68 -19.29
N TYR A 295 5.26 -15.00 -18.05
CA TYR A 295 4.16 -15.91 -17.74
C TYR A 295 2.81 -15.38 -18.28
N ARG A 296 2.52 -14.10 -18.07
CA ARG A 296 1.30 -13.46 -18.57
C ARG A 296 1.26 -13.44 -20.11
N MET A 297 2.36 -13.14 -20.74
CA MET A 297 2.50 -13.12 -22.19
C MET A 297 2.25 -14.50 -22.77
N ARG A 298 2.93 -15.54 -22.27
CA ARG A 298 2.74 -16.94 -22.70
C ARG A 298 1.29 -17.40 -22.50
N ARG A 299 0.69 -17.10 -21.36
CA ARG A 299 -0.71 -17.43 -21.09
C ARG A 299 -1.65 -16.78 -22.09
N LYS A 300 -1.44 -15.50 -22.41
CA LYS A 300 -2.26 -14.76 -23.38
C LYS A 300 -2.09 -15.33 -24.80
N ALA A 301 -0.87 -15.59 -25.24
CA ALA A 301 -0.57 -16.22 -26.52
C ALA A 301 -1.25 -17.60 -26.64
N HIS A 302 -1.19 -18.42 -25.60
CA HIS A 302 -1.83 -19.73 -25.56
C HIS A 302 -3.38 -19.64 -25.65
N ILE A 303 -3.99 -18.67 -25.00
CA ILE A 303 -5.45 -18.43 -25.10
C ILE A 303 -5.81 -18.02 -26.53
N ILE A 304 -5.05 -17.13 -27.15
CA ILE A 304 -5.27 -16.68 -28.54
C ILE A 304 -5.12 -17.85 -29.50
N GLY A 305 -4.06 -18.67 -29.38
CA GLY A 305 -3.82 -19.82 -30.23
C GLY A 305 -4.89 -20.91 -30.11
N ARG A 306 -5.49 -21.08 -28.91
CA ARG A 306 -6.58 -22.06 -28.70
C ARG A 306 -7.95 -21.60 -29.20
N SER A 307 -8.18 -20.28 -29.25
CA SER A 307 -9.50 -19.74 -29.59
C SER A 307 -9.69 -19.46 -31.06
N ASN A 308 -8.69 -19.75 -31.93
CA ASN A 308 -8.67 -19.33 -33.34
C ASN A 308 -9.17 -17.89 -33.53
N TRP A 309 -8.80 -17.04 -32.57
CA TRP A 309 -9.32 -15.66 -32.44
C TRP A 309 -8.74 -14.81 -33.56
N THR A 310 -9.49 -14.73 -34.67
CA THR A 310 -9.29 -13.68 -35.65
C THR A 310 -9.92 -12.41 -35.11
N SER A 311 -9.10 -11.39 -34.89
CA SER A 311 -9.60 -10.05 -34.52
C SER A 311 -10.54 -9.56 -35.61
N THR A 312 -11.84 -9.55 -35.35
CA THR A 312 -12.86 -8.92 -36.23
C THR A 312 -12.80 -7.40 -36.19
N LYS A 313 -11.96 -6.83 -35.36
CA LYS A 313 -11.63 -5.41 -35.28
C LYS A 313 -10.20 -5.18 -35.72
N GLY A 314 -9.99 -4.98 -37.01
CA GLY A 314 -8.73 -4.50 -37.60
C GLY A 314 -8.37 -3.09 -37.14
N LYS A 315 -8.17 -2.88 -35.83
CA LYS A 315 -7.59 -1.66 -35.26
C LYS A 315 -6.57 -2.08 -34.21
N HIS A 316 -5.33 -1.71 -34.50
CA HIS A 316 -4.14 -1.83 -33.68
C HIS A 316 -4.27 -1.10 -32.36
#